data_75ff3c42f684cbadccf4211fecebb7c6
#
_entry.id   75ff3c42f684cbadccf4211fecebb7c6
#
_cell.length_a   1.000
_cell.length_b   1.000
_cell.length_c   1.000
_cell.angle_alpha   90.00
_cell.angle_beta   90.00
_cell.angle_gamma   90.00
#
_symmetry.space_group_name_H-M   'P 1'
#
loop_
_entity.id
_entity.type
_entity.pdbx_description
1 polymer ?
#
loop_
_entity_poly.entity_id
_entity_poly.type
_entity_poly.pdbx_seq_one_letter_code
_entity_poly.pdbx_strand_id
1 'polypeptide(L)'
;MRTQPNDYKSKQPAVPPVKNTRSLKQLATVQAQSIYLRDGEVVLYRRSRSLLYQCRYKLADGTWYRQSTRKASIEHAVAVACDLYDEARYRQRLGLAHQTHTFAQIAQVAVAEMRVKIDASTGRTSYSDYVGCIEKYFLPYFKDKRLEELSHTDIVEFELWRDRQMQRKPKASTLMNFASAWNRLLTVAVEHGYISERVPVPKLTTRGEKGKTRPAFSGEEITQLLTFMETWQYEGLRAVEKEIRPLLRDYIEMLLLTGMRHGTEAMGICWKHIEWHTDKGIRYLRIWVDGKTGGRWLIAKHRAVDVLRRLHARQTDVKHILFDDLFAERVPHLLFRFADGYQPPSMNGTFRRLMRDTGLLKNTEGQTRTLYSLRHTYATFELLNNKTDIHTLSKQMGNSAQMIEKHYSKLTATMAADKLA
;
A
#
# COMPACT_ATOMS: atom_id res chain seq x y z
N MET A 1 -39.92 -53.61 -12.60
CA MET A 1 -41.33 -53.22 -12.32
C MET A 1 -41.48 -51.73 -12.54
N ARG A 2 -42.30 -51.34 -13.50
CA ARG A 2 -42.66 -49.99 -13.90
C ARG A 2 -43.63 -49.41 -12.87
N THR A 3 -43.50 -48.11 -12.55
CA THR A 3 -44.67 -47.25 -12.29
C THR A 3 -44.34 -45.83 -12.68
N GLN A 4 -45.19 -45.26 -13.50
CA GLN A 4 -45.17 -43.93 -14.11
C GLN A 4 -45.63 -42.80 -13.15
N PRO A 5 -45.43 -41.53 -13.50
CA PRO A 5 -45.74 -40.38 -12.69
C PRO A 5 -47.16 -39.87 -12.89
N ASN A 6 -47.70 -39.28 -11.85
CA ASN A 6 -49.05 -38.70 -11.84
C ASN A 6 -48.98 -37.19 -12.07
N ASP A 7 -49.60 -36.76 -13.19
CA ASP A 7 -49.88 -35.36 -13.53
C ASP A 7 -50.97 -34.77 -12.64
N TYR A 8 -50.69 -33.65 -11.99
CA TYR A 8 -51.74 -32.75 -11.48
C TYR A 8 -51.55 -31.35 -12.08
N LYS A 9 -52.27 -31.08 -13.17
CA LYS A 9 -52.52 -29.72 -13.69
C LYS A 9 -53.60 -29.05 -12.86
N SER A 10 -53.25 -28.06 -12.03
CA SER A 10 -54.18 -27.10 -11.45
C SER A 10 -54.40 -25.97 -12.45
N LYS A 11 -55.61 -25.87 -12.99
CA LYS A 11 -56.12 -24.74 -13.76
C LYS A 11 -56.28 -23.52 -12.87
N GLN A 12 -55.51 -22.45 -13.10
CA GLN A 12 -55.85 -21.11 -12.60
C GLN A 12 -56.84 -20.44 -13.56
N PRO A 13 -57.87 -19.71 -13.02
CA PRO A 13 -58.82 -19.00 -13.86
C PRO A 13 -58.19 -17.76 -14.51
N ALA A 14 -58.50 -17.58 -15.80
CA ALA A 14 -58.11 -16.42 -16.58
C ALA A 14 -58.74 -15.12 -16.03
N VAL A 15 -57.86 -14.16 -15.70
CA VAL A 15 -58.28 -12.77 -15.41
C VAL A 15 -58.51 -12.06 -16.75
N PRO A 16 -59.64 -11.42 -17.00
CA PRO A 16 -59.92 -10.73 -18.23
C PRO A 16 -59.05 -9.48 -18.37
N PRO A 17 -58.61 -9.09 -19.61
CA PRO A 17 -57.78 -7.92 -19.83
C PRO A 17 -58.60 -6.65 -19.55
N VAL A 18 -58.14 -5.83 -18.59
CA VAL A 18 -58.68 -4.50 -18.36
C VAL A 18 -58.20 -3.62 -19.54
N LYS A 19 -59.17 -3.37 -20.45
CA LYS A 19 -58.99 -2.38 -21.50
C LYS A 19 -59.03 -0.97 -20.90
N ASN A 20 -57.89 -0.41 -20.54
CA ASN A 20 -57.79 0.99 -20.16
C ASN A 20 -57.00 1.75 -21.28
N THR A 21 -57.57 1.74 -22.48
CA THR A 21 -57.01 2.43 -23.66
C THR A 21 -57.33 3.95 -23.71
N ARG A 22 -57.98 4.49 -22.66
CA ARG A 22 -58.30 5.94 -22.63
C ARG A 22 -57.25 6.81 -21.93
N SER A 23 -56.37 6.27 -21.14
CA SER A 23 -55.35 7.03 -20.38
C SER A 23 -54.12 7.42 -21.22
N LEU A 24 -53.73 6.67 -22.25
CA LEU A 24 -52.55 6.92 -23.05
C LEU A 24 -52.73 8.00 -24.12
N LYS A 25 -53.96 8.29 -24.55
CA LYS A 25 -54.23 9.34 -25.53
C LYS A 25 -54.31 10.76 -24.94
N GLN A 26 -54.56 10.90 -23.66
CA GLN A 26 -54.53 12.22 -22.98
C GLN A 26 -53.11 12.66 -22.59
N LEU A 27 -52.13 11.79 -22.56
CA LEU A 27 -50.73 12.12 -22.35
C LEU A 27 -50.00 12.60 -23.62
N ALA A 28 -50.63 12.43 -24.79
CA ALA A 28 -50.01 12.74 -26.09
C ALA A 28 -50.21 14.20 -26.59
N THR A 29 -50.86 15.03 -25.82
CA THR A 29 -51.22 16.41 -26.27
C THR A 29 -50.71 17.52 -25.33
N VAL A 30 -49.78 17.24 -24.42
CA VAL A 30 -49.01 18.30 -23.79
C VAL A 30 -47.85 18.59 -24.75
N GLN A 31 -48.02 19.53 -25.68
CA GLN A 31 -46.94 20.11 -26.45
C GLN A 31 -45.82 20.41 -25.49
N ALA A 32 -44.60 19.98 -25.84
CA ALA A 32 -43.38 20.22 -25.08
C ALA A 32 -43.07 21.73 -25.09
N GLN A 33 -43.78 22.49 -24.27
CA GLN A 33 -43.57 23.93 -24.12
C GLN A 33 -42.24 24.10 -23.39
N SER A 34 -41.20 24.50 -24.13
CA SER A 34 -39.91 24.86 -23.54
C SER A 34 -40.04 26.25 -22.91
N ILE A 35 -39.62 26.36 -21.64
CA ILE A 35 -39.60 27.62 -20.90
C ILE A 35 -38.16 28.14 -20.90
N TYR A 36 -38.00 29.35 -21.36
CA TYR A 36 -36.70 30.03 -21.42
C TYR A 36 -36.53 30.92 -20.18
N LEU A 37 -35.43 30.77 -19.48
CA LEU A 37 -35.08 31.50 -18.26
C LEU A 37 -33.68 32.07 -18.41
N ARG A 38 -33.32 33.07 -17.61
CA ARG A 38 -31.98 33.69 -17.60
C ARG A 38 -31.56 34.14 -19.04
N ASP A 39 -32.39 34.94 -19.69
CA ASP A 39 -32.16 35.45 -21.05
C ASP A 39 -31.89 34.36 -22.10
N GLY A 40 -32.52 33.18 -21.90
CA GLY A 40 -32.41 32.05 -22.82
C GLY A 40 -31.21 31.12 -22.54
N GLU A 41 -30.38 31.43 -21.56
CA GLU A 41 -29.25 30.57 -21.16
C GLU A 41 -29.69 29.34 -20.38
N VAL A 42 -30.92 29.32 -19.86
CA VAL A 42 -31.52 28.14 -19.19
C VAL A 42 -32.82 27.80 -19.90
N VAL A 43 -32.99 26.56 -20.30
CA VAL A 43 -34.20 26.06 -20.94
C VAL A 43 -34.74 24.88 -20.17
N LEU A 44 -35.96 25.03 -19.65
CA LEU A 44 -36.71 23.99 -18.99
C LEU A 44 -37.65 23.32 -19.99
N TYR A 45 -37.69 21.99 -20.02
CA TYR A 45 -38.55 21.25 -20.94
C TYR A 45 -38.96 19.91 -20.34
N ARG A 46 -40.01 19.31 -20.89
CA ARG A 46 -40.49 17.99 -20.51
C ARG A 46 -40.32 17.00 -21.66
N ARG A 47 -39.85 15.83 -21.41
CA ARG A 47 -39.81 14.76 -22.43
C ARG A 47 -41.19 14.10 -22.51
N SER A 48 -41.60 13.69 -23.72
CA SER A 48 -42.92 13.12 -24.00
C SER A 48 -43.35 11.94 -23.13
N ARG A 49 -42.38 11.21 -22.56
CA ARG A 49 -42.62 10.02 -21.69
C ARG A 49 -42.20 10.24 -20.25
N SER A 50 -41.97 11.47 -19.81
CA SER A 50 -41.50 11.77 -18.45
C SER A 50 -42.43 12.76 -17.75
N LEU A 51 -42.74 12.45 -16.48
CA LEU A 51 -43.43 13.40 -15.61
C LEU A 51 -42.51 14.46 -15.02
N LEU A 52 -41.19 14.24 -15.10
CA LEU A 52 -40.16 15.11 -14.53
C LEU A 52 -39.63 16.10 -15.56
N TYR A 53 -39.45 17.33 -15.13
CA TYR A 53 -38.83 18.37 -15.95
C TYR A 53 -37.31 18.09 -16.07
N GLN A 54 -36.79 18.42 -17.28
CA GLN A 54 -35.37 18.44 -17.61
C GLN A 54 -34.99 19.89 -17.85
N CYS A 55 -33.77 20.25 -17.50
CA CYS A 55 -33.21 21.53 -17.89
C CYS A 55 -31.94 21.34 -18.76
N ARG A 56 -31.71 22.32 -19.61
CA ARG A 56 -30.44 22.55 -20.26
C ARG A 56 -30.00 23.98 -20.00
N TYR A 57 -28.72 24.17 -19.75
CA TYR A 57 -28.17 25.51 -19.53
C TYR A 57 -26.86 25.68 -20.27
N LYS A 58 -26.59 26.92 -20.68
CA LYS A 58 -25.39 27.29 -21.43
C LYS A 58 -24.42 28.04 -20.56
N LEU A 59 -23.16 27.61 -20.51
CA LEU A 59 -22.12 28.31 -19.78
C LEU A 59 -21.31 29.24 -20.67
N ALA A 60 -20.40 30.00 -20.08
CA ALA A 60 -19.61 31.02 -20.77
C ALA A 60 -18.71 30.47 -21.89
N ASP A 61 -18.38 29.19 -21.86
CA ASP A 61 -17.67 28.48 -22.94
C ASP A 61 -18.53 28.14 -24.14
N GLY A 62 -19.81 28.53 -24.13
CA GLY A 62 -20.77 28.27 -25.20
C GLY A 62 -21.37 26.86 -25.17
N THR A 63 -20.95 25.98 -24.25
CA THR A 63 -21.40 24.59 -24.19
C THR A 63 -22.72 24.44 -23.47
N TRP A 64 -23.60 23.59 -24.02
CA TRP A 64 -24.89 23.26 -23.43
C TRP A 64 -24.79 22.01 -22.56
N TYR A 65 -25.13 22.14 -21.28
CA TYR A 65 -25.23 21.05 -20.33
C TYR A 65 -26.68 20.65 -20.08
N ARG A 66 -26.96 19.37 -19.86
CA ARG A 66 -28.30 18.83 -19.64
C ARG A 66 -28.37 18.11 -18.31
N GLN A 67 -29.43 18.42 -17.53
CA GLN A 67 -29.64 17.81 -16.21
C GLN A 67 -31.13 17.65 -15.91
N SER A 68 -31.49 16.66 -15.09
CA SER A 68 -32.85 16.49 -14.61
C SER A 68 -33.07 17.35 -13.38
N THR A 69 -34.19 18.08 -13.33
CA THR A 69 -34.59 18.80 -12.12
C THR A 69 -35.14 17.88 -11.04
N ARG A 70 -35.49 16.63 -11.40
CA ARG A 70 -36.19 15.64 -10.54
C ARG A 70 -37.49 16.18 -9.94
N LYS A 71 -38.09 17.21 -10.52
CA LYS A 71 -39.35 17.86 -10.10
C LYS A 71 -40.41 17.67 -11.16
N ALA A 72 -41.65 17.40 -10.71
CA ALA A 72 -42.85 17.30 -11.53
C ALA A 72 -43.62 18.63 -11.59
N SER A 73 -43.54 19.48 -10.55
CA SER A 73 -44.08 20.83 -10.52
C SER A 73 -43.16 21.78 -11.28
N ILE A 74 -43.79 22.67 -12.09
CA ILE A 74 -43.09 23.67 -12.90
C ILE A 74 -42.35 24.69 -12.01
N GLU A 75 -42.96 25.17 -10.94
CA GLU A 75 -42.41 26.17 -10.04
C GLU A 75 -41.15 25.65 -9.38
N HIS A 76 -41.20 24.42 -8.80
CA HIS A 76 -40.05 23.78 -8.20
C HIS A 76 -38.98 23.42 -9.23
N ALA A 77 -39.38 23.08 -10.46
CA ALA A 77 -38.42 22.78 -11.53
C ALA A 77 -37.68 24.02 -12.03
N VAL A 78 -38.37 25.18 -12.10
CA VAL A 78 -37.75 26.47 -12.43
C VAL A 78 -36.71 26.86 -11.38
N ALA A 79 -37.05 26.79 -10.12
CA ALA A 79 -36.11 27.08 -9.02
C ALA A 79 -34.85 26.20 -9.11
N VAL A 80 -35.04 24.89 -9.21
CA VAL A 80 -33.90 23.94 -9.32
C VAL A 80 -33.06 24.18 -10.60
N ALA A 81 -33.70 24.51 -11.73
CA ALA A 81 -32.97 24.77 -12.97
C ALA A 81 -32.09 26.03 -12.87
N CYS A 82 -32.61 27.08 -12.22
CA CYS A 82 -31.86 28.32 -11.96
C CYS A 82 -30.70 28.06 -10.97
N ASP A 83 -30.93 27.32 -9.89
CA ASP A 83 -29.91 26.98 -8.91
C ASP A 83 -28.76 26.19 -9.56
N LEU A 84 -29.08 25.18 -10.38
CA LEU A 84 -28.10 24.39 -11.12
C LEU A 84 -27.23 25.24 -12.06
N TYR A 85 -27.86 26.21 -12.74
CA TYR A 85 -27.14 27.13 -13.61
C TYR A 85 -26.24 28.08 -12.85
N ASP A 86 -26.76 28.70 -11.78
CA ASP A 86 -26.03 29.67 -10.98
C ASP A 86 -24.83 28.99 -10.28
N GLU A 87 -25.03 27.76 -9.77
CA GLU A 87 -23.93 26.95 -9.21
C GLU A 87 -22.88 26.60 -10.28
N ALA A 88 -23.32 26.15 -11.46
CA ALA A 88 -22.38 25.79 -12.54
C ALA A 88 -21.56 26.99 -13.02
N ARG A 89 -22.18 28.19 -13.15
CA ARG A 89 -21.46 29.45 -13.45
C ARG A 89 -20.46 29.83 -12.38
N TYR A 90 -20.86 29.73 -11.10
CA TYR A 90 -19.97 30.03 -10.00
C TYR A 90 -18.76 29.11 -10.00
N ARG A 91 -18.97 27.79 -10.20
CA ARG A 91 -17.90 26.79 -10.29
C ARG A 91 -16.98 27.08 -11.47
N GLN A 92 -17.53 27.40 -12.65
CA GLN A 92 -16.73 27.75 -13.84
C GLN A 92 -15.82 28.97 -13.60
N ARG A 93 -16.33 30.03 -12.91
CA ARG A 93 -15.52 31.20 -12.55
C ARG A 93 -14.34 30.87 -11.64
N LEU A 94 -14.46 29.80 -10.85
CA LEU A 94 -13.41 29.30 -9.97
C LEU A 94 -12.49 28.30 -10.69
N GLY A 95 -12.68 28.02 -11.98
CA GLY A 95 -11.94 27.01 -12.72
C GLY A 95 -12.27 25.56 -12.30
N LEU A 96 -13.44 25.35 -11.66
CA LEU A 96 -13.88 24.05 -11.19
C LEU A 96 -14.76 23.34 -12.24
N ALA A 97 -14.85 22.01 -12.11
CA ALA A 97 -15.81 21.22 -12.88
C ALA A 97 -17.24 21.75 -12.64
N HIS A 98 -18.02 21.89 -13.71
CA HIS A 98 -19.37 22.46 -13.66
C HIS A 98 -20.38 21.61 -12.88
N GLN A 99 -20.10 20.32 -12.73
CA GLN A 99 -20.91 19.40 -11.93
C GLN A 99 -20.20 19.05 -10.62
N THR A 100 -21.00 18.89 -9.58
CA THR A 100 -20.53 18.35 -8.30
C THR A 100 -20.31 16.85 -8.42
N HIS A 101 -19.27 16.36 -7.75
CA HIS A 101 -18.91 14.95 -7.77
C HIS A 101 -19.10 14.33 -6.38
N THR A 102 -19.62 13.11 -6.35
CA THR A 102 -19.67 12.33 -5.11
C THR A 102 -18.28 11.84 -4.74
N PHE A 103 -18.08 11.54 -3.47
CA PHE A 103 -16.83 10.92 -2.99
C PHE A 103 -16.46 9.67 -3.82
N ALA A 104 -17.45 8.83 -4.15
CA ALA A 104 -17.22 7.62 -4.93
C ALA A 104 -16.64 7.91 -6.32
N GLN A 105 -17.15 8.92 -7.02
CA GLN A 105 -16.65 9.32 -8.34
C GLN A 105 -15.20 9.80 -8.27
N ILE A 106 -14.87 10.64 -7.30
CA ILE A 106 -13.51 11.16 -7.09
C ILE A 106 -12.56 10.03 -6.70
N ALA A 107 -12.99 9.15 -5.79
CA ALA A 107 -12.19 8.01 -5.35
C ALA A 107 -11.87 7.03 -6.47
N GLN A 108 -12.82 6.80 -7.41
CA GLN A 108 -12.58 5.95 -8.59
C GLN A 108 -11.48 6.53 -9.49
N VAL A 109 -11.50 7.84 -9.74
CA VAL A 109 -10.45 8.52 -10.51
C VAL A 109 -9.10 8.39 -9.82
N ALA A 110 -9.04 8.69 -8.51
CA ALA A 110 -7.80 8.61 -7.74
C ALA A 110 -7.22 7.18 -7.71
N VAL A 111 -8.07 6.16 -7.57
CA VAL A 111 -7.66 4.75 -7.60
C VAL A 111 -7.14 4.37 -8.98
N ALA A 112 -7.86 4.77 -10.06
CA ALA A 112 -7.45 4.48 -11.43
C ALA A 112 -6.07 5.06 -11.75
N GLU A 113 -5.82 6.34 -11.41
CA GLU A 113 -4.51 6.97 -11.59
C GLU A 113 -3.38 6.28 -10.82
N MET A 114 -3.65 5.91 -9.56
CA MET A 114 -2.65 5.19 -8.76
C MET A 114 -2.35 3.81 -9.33
N ARG A 115 -3.35 3.08 -9.82
CA ARG A 115 -3.17 1.77 -10.47
C ARG A 115 -2.33 1.88 -11.74
N VAL A 116 -2.62 2.84 -12.62
CA VAL A 116 -1.79 3.10 -13.81
C VAL A 116 -0.32 3.34 -13.44
N LYS A 117 -0.07 4.13 -12.37
CA LYS A 117 1.30 4.40 -11.90
C LYS A 117 1.96 3.17 -11.24
N ILE A 118 1.18 2.30 -10.59
CA ILE A 118 1.68 1.03 -10.04
C ILE A 118 2.10 0.10 -11.17
N ASP A 119 1.24 -0.08 -12.16
CA ASP A 119 1.47 -1.00 -13.30
C ASP A 119 2.67 -0.54 -14.14
N ALA A 120 2.83 0.77 -14.32
CA ALA A 120 3.98 1.36 -14.99
C ALA A 120 5.26 1.38 -14.13
N SER A 121 5.23 0.93 -12.88
CA SER A 121 6.34 0.99 -11.92
C SER A 121 6.92 2.41 -11.69
N THR A 122 6.13 3.45 -12.01
CA THR A 122 6.50 4.86 -11.85
C THR A 122 5.91 5.48 -10.59
N GLY A 123 5.02 4.77 -9.91
CA GLY A 123 4.33 5.21 -8.71
C GLY A 123 5.13 5.01 -7.43
N ARG A 124 4.68 5.67 -6.35
CA ARG A 124 5.19 5.39 -5.01
C ARG A 124 4.79 3.97 -4.61
N THR A 125 5.69 3.23 -3.97
CA THR A 125 5.41 1.88 -3.44
C THR A 125 4.21 1.83 -2.47
N SER A 126 3.90 2.98 -1.83
CA SER A 126 2.74 3.10 -0.94
C SER A 126 1.39 3.25 -1.64
N TYR A 127 1.35 3.38 -2.98
CA TYR A 127 0.08 3.55 -3.69
C TYR A 127 -0.82 2.32 -3.57
N SER A 128 -0.27 1.11 -3.52
CA SER A 128 -1.05 -0.11 -3.24
C SER A 128 -1.75 -0.06 -1.89
N ASP A 129 -1.07 0.45 -0.86
CA ASP A 129 -1.65 0.64 0.47
C ASP A 129 -2.73 1.73 0.45
N TYR A 130 -2.53 2.83 -0.31
CA TYR A 130 -3.51 3.91 -0.42
C TYR A 130 -4.78 3.44 -1.14
N VAL A 131 -4.63 2.68 -2.23
CA VAL A 131 -5.75 2.04 -2.92
C VAL A 131 -6.52 1.14 -1.95
N GLY A 132 -5.81 0.30 -1.18
CA GLY A 132 -6.44 -0.53 -0.15
C GLY A 132 -7.19 0.27 0.92
N CYS A 133 -6.66 1.41 1.38
CA CYS A 133 -7.35 2.31 2.31
C CYS A 133 -8.63 2.89 1.71
N ILE A 134 -8.56 3.34 0.45
CA ILE A 134 -9.69 3.95 -0.25
C ILE A 134 -10.80 2.91 -0.48
N GLU A 135 -10.47 1.77 -1.08
CA GLU A 135 -11.46 0.77 -1.46
C GLU A 135 -12.11 0.08 -0.27
N LYS A 136 -11.32 -0.23 0.76
CA LYS A 136 -11.80 -1.00 1.92
C LYS A 136 -12.48 -0.15 2.98
N TYR A 137 -12.10 1.12 3.12
CA TYR A 137 -12.58 1.96 4.22
C TYR A 137 -13.25 3.25 3.76
N PHE A 138 -12.64 4.05 2.88
CA PHE A 138 -13.22 5.35 2.52
C PHE A 138 -14.45 5.20 1.64
N LEU A 139 -14.39 4.39 0.59
CA LEU A 139 -15.52 4.18 -0.33
C LEU A 139 -16.76 3.63 0.38
N PRO A 140 -16.69 2.58 1.22
CA PRO A 140 -17.88 2.06 1.89
C PRO A 140 -18.54 3.08 2.83
N TYR A 141 -17.76 4.00 3.41
CA TYR A 141 -18.26 4.96 4.38
C TYR A 141 -18.77 6.26 3.76
N PHE A 142 -17.98 6.86 2.85
CA PHE A 142 -18.27 8.18 2.30
C PHE A 142 -19.01 8.17 0.96
N LYS A 143 -19.24 7.05 0.35
CA LYS A 143 -19.73 6.79 -1.01
C LYS A 143 -20.53 7.94 -1.66
N ASP A 144 -21.66 8.32 -1.04
CA ASP A 144 -22.62 9.26 -1.60
C ASP A 144 -22.41 10.69 -1.06
N LYS A 145 -21.50 10.90 -0.12
CA LYS A 145 -21.18 12.23 0.44
C LYS A 145 -20.37 13.04 -0.57
N ARG A 146 -20.40 14.35 -0.43
CA ARG A 146 -19.54 15.28 -1.19
C ARG A 146 -18.39 15.73 -0.30
N LEU A 147 -17.18 15.89 -0.86
CA LEU A 147 -16.02 16.37 -0.11
C LEU A 147 -16.23 17.76 0.49
N GLU A 148 -16.96 18.61 -0.24
CA GLU A 148 -17.26 19.98 0.17
C GLU A 148 -18.20 20.06 1.38
N GLU A 149 -18.98 19.00 1.64
CA GLU A 149 -19.98 18.91 2.70
C GLU A 149 -19.46 18.20 3.96
N LEU A 150 -18.24 17.65 3.89
CA LEU A 150 -17.67 16.89 5.00
C LEU A 150 -17.31 17.80 6.18
N SER A 151 -17.91 17.51 7.32
CA SER A 151 -17.64 18.17 8.59
C SER A 151 -16.56 17.42 9.41
N HIS A 152 -16.07 18.07 10.46
CA HIS A 152 -15.20 17.42 11.43
C HIS A 152 -15.90 16.22 12.11
N THR A 153 -17.19 16.33 12.35
CA THR A 153 -18.01 15.24 12.94
C THR A 153 -18.01 14.01 12.03
N ASP A 154 -18.16 14.19 10.71
CA ASP A 154 -18.11 13.07 9.75
C ASP A 154 -16.78 12.32 9.83
N ILE A 155 -15.67 13.05 10.02
CA ILE A 155 -14.34 12.43 10.15
C ILE A 155 -14.21 11.66 11.46
N VAL A 156 -14.67 12.21 12.57
CA VAL A 156 -14.66 11.52 13.88
C VAL A 156 -15.48 10.24 13.83
N GLU A 157 -16.70 10.30 13.27
CA GLU A 157 -17.56 9.14 13.09
C GLU A 157 -16.93 8.08 12.18
N PHE A 158 -16.28 8.49 11.08
CA PHE A 158 -15.53 7.60 10.22
C PHE A 158 -14.39 6.91 10.98
N GLU A 159 -13.63 7.65 11.77
CA GLU A 159 -12.51 7.10 12.54
C GLU A 159 -12.98 6.05 13.55
N LEU A 160 -14.11 6.29 14.23
CA LEU A 160 -14.72 5.32 15.13
C LEU A 160 -15.24 4.09 14.38
N TRP A 161 -15.86 4.29 13.22
CA TRP A 161 -16.31 3.20 12.35
C TRP A 161 -15.12 2.37 11.84
N ARG A 162 -14.05 3.01 11.33
CA ARG A 162 -12.83 2.36 10.87
C ARG A 162 -12.22 1.48 11.96
N ASP A 163 -12.09 2.00 13.18
CA ASP A 163 -11.48 1.28 14.30
C ASP A 163 -12.29 0.04 14.68
N ARG A 164 -13.63 0.14 14.62
CA ARG A 164 -14.52 -1.01 14.77
C ARG A 164 -14.32 -2.05 13.66
N GLN A 165 -14.23 -1.63 12.40
CA GLN A 165 -13.97 -2.53 11.27
C GLN A 165 -12.60 -3.23 11.39
N MET A 166 -11.60 -2.55 11.91
CA MET A 166 -10.27 -3.12 12.14
C MET A 166 -10.20 -4.06 13.35
N GLN A 167 -11.21 -4.08 14.21
CA GLN A 167 -11.27 -4.84 15.48
C GLN A 167 -10.04 -4.58 16.38
N ARG A 168 -9.38 -3.46 16.21
CA ARG A 168 -8.21 -3.02 16.99
C ARG A 168 -8.00 -1.53 16.85
N LYS A 169 -7.38 -0.91 17.84
CA LYS A 169 -6.88 0.47 17.72
C LYS A 169 -5.69 0.50 16.73
N PRO A 170 -5.76 1.31 15.66
CA PRO A 170 -4.66 1.40 14.71
C PRO A 170 -3.46 2.12 15.32
N LYS A 171 -2.25 1.67 14.96
CA LYS A 171 -1.01 2.33 15.36
C LYS A 171 -0.81 3.64 14.58
N ALA A 172 0.00 4.55 15.12
CA ALA A 172 0.32 5.83 14.48
C ALA A 172 0.76 5.67 13.01
N SER A 173 1.58 4.66 12.69
CA SER A 173 2.01 4.38 11.31
C SER A 173 0.86 4.00 10.38
N THR A 174 -0.12 3.27 10.88
CA THR A 174 -1.33 2.92 10.13
C THR A 174 -2.17 4.18 9.89
N LEU A 175 -2.38 5.01 10.93
CA LEU A 175 -3.10 6.27 10.81
C LEU A 175 -2.43 7.24 9.84
N MET A 176 -1.08 7.34 9.85
CA MET A 176 -0.33 8.11 8.87
C MET A 176 -0.57 7.62 7.43
N ASN A 177 -0.70 6.31 7.24
CA ASN A 177 -1.00 5.75 5.92
C ASN A 177 -2.41 6.13 5.44
N PHE A 178 -3.41 6.06 6.33
CA PHE A 178 -4.77 6.56 6.06
C PHE A 178 -4.75 8.06 5.71
N ALA A 179 -4.08 8.89 6.50
CA ALA A 179 -3.98 10.32 6.24
C ALA A 179 -3.27 10.62 4.90
N SER A 180 -2.26 9.85 4.54
CA SER A 180 -1.56 9.99 3.26
C SER A 180 -2.45 9.60 2.08
N ALA A 181 -3.24 8.52 2.21
CA ALA A 181 -4.22 8.11 1.21
C ALA A 181 -5.32 9.17 1.04
N TRP A 182 -5.81 9.73 2.15
CA TRP A 182 -6.76 10.84 2.17
C TRP A 182 -6.23 12.07 1.44
N ASN A 183 -5.02 12.51 1.80
CA ASN A 183 -4.38 13.66 1.16
C ASN A 183 -4.14 13.43 -0.34
N ARG A 184 -3.79 12.19 -0.78
CA ARG A 184 -3.65 11.90 -2.21
C ARG A 184 -5.00 12.00 -2.93
N LEU A 185 -6.08 11.52 -2.33
CA LEU A 185 -7.42 11.64 -2.88
C LEU A 185 -7.82 13.12 -3.02
N LEU A 186 -7.56 13.94 -1.99
CA LEU A 186 -7.82 15.39 -2.04
C LEU A 186 -6.99 16.08 -3.12
N THR A 187 -5.71 15.70 -3.26
CA THR A 187 -4.84 16.23 -4.33
C THR A 187 -5.45 15.95 -5.70
N VAL A 188 -5.91 14.73 -5.97
CA VAL A 188 -6.59 14.38 -7.23
C VAL A 188 -7.86 15.19 -7.41
N ALA A 189 -8.65 15.37 -6.34
CA ALA A 189 -9.87 16.16 -6.41
C ALA A 189 -9.61 17.62 -6.83
N VAL A 190 -8.51 18.20 -6.35
CA VAL A 190 -8.08 19.56 -6.72
C VAL A 190 -7.48 19.58 -8.13
N GLU A 191 -6.59 18.66 -8.46
CA GLU A 191 -5.94 18.56 -9.79
C GLU A 191 -6.97 18.46 -10.92
N HIS A 192 -8.10 17.76 -10.68
CA HIS A 192 -9.21 17.63 -11.63
C HIS A 192 -10.27 18.73 -11.52
N GLY A 193 -10.08 19.73 -10.66
CA GLY A 193 -11.03 20.81 -10.45
C GLY A 193 -12.37 20.36 -9.84
N TYR A 194 -12.43 19.19 -9.21
CA TYR A 194 -13.66 18.73 -8.55
C TYR A 194 -13.97 19.56 -7.31
N ILE A 195 -12.93 19.97 -6.58
CA ILE A 195 -13.02 20.91 -5.46
C ILE A 195 -11.97 22.01 -5.60
N SER A 196 -12.21 23.17 -4.96
CA SER A 196 -11.22 24.24 -4.86
C SER A 196 -10.24 23.93 -3.71
N GLU A 197 -8.96 24.33 -3.86
CA GLU A 197 -7.98 24.31 -2.77
C GLU A 197 -8.44 25.10 -1.53
N ARG A 198 -9.34 26.07 -1.71
CA ARG A 198 -9.86 26.90 -0.63
C ARG A 198 -10.93 26.20 0.20
N VAL A 199 -11.46 25.07 -0.25
CA VAL A 199 -12.45 24.29 0.50
C VAL A 199 -11.76 23.60 1.68
N PRO A 200 -12.13 23.91 2.93
CA PRO A 200 -11.49 23.33 4.11
C PRO A 200 -11.99 21.90 4.35
N VAL A 201 -11.46 20.91 3.63
CA VAL A 201 -11.77 19.51 3.92
C VAL A 201 -11.07 19.06 5.19
N PRO A 202 -11.78 18.49 6.17
CA PRO A 202 -11.19 18.06 7.43
C PRO A 202 -10.12 16.98 7.26
N LYS A 203 -9.09 17.01 8.09
CA LYS A 203 -7.96 16.08 8.07
C LYS A 203 -8.23 14.88 8.99
N LEU A 204 -7.70 13.72 8.60
CA LEU A 204 -7.70 12.54 9.45
C LEU A 204 -6.64 12.68 10.56
N THR A 205 -6.92 12.07 11.73
CA THR A 205 -5.95 12.02 12.81
C THR A 205 -4.76 11.13 12.46
N THR A 206 -3.58 11.59 12.86
CA THR A 206 -2.34 10.79 12.79
C THR A 206 -1.84 10.41 14.19
N ARG A 207 -2.55 10.85 15.23
CA ARG A 207 -2.19 10.61 16.63
C ARG A 207 -2.64 9.20 17.03
N GLY A 208 -1.69 8.33 17.26
CA GLY A 208 -1.95 6.94 17.69
C GLY A 208 -0.79 6.41 18.52
N GLU A 209 -0.93 5.18 19.01
CA GLU A 209 0.14 4.51 19.72
C GLU A 209 1.39 4.39 18.84
N LYS A 210 2.50 4.92 19.32
CA LYS A 210 3.80 4.77 18.62
C LYS A 210 4.22 3.31 18.66
N GLY A 211 4.59 2.77 17.51
CA GLY A 211 5.18 1.43 17.44
C GLY A 211 6.47 1.38 18.26
N LYS A 212 6.62 0.35 19.08
CA LYS A 212 7.90 0.09 19.77
C LYS A 212 8.97 -0.27 18.74
N THR A 213 10.20 0.15 18.97
CA THR A 213 11.35 -0.27 18.15
C THR A 213 11.49 -1.78 18.22
N ARG A 214 11.86 -2.42 17.10
CA ARG A 214 12.06 -3.88 17.11
C ARG A 214 13.27 -4.22 17.98
N PRO A 215 13.18 -5.28 18.81
CA PRO A 215 14.27 -5.64 19.69
C PRO A 215 15.44 -6.24 18.90
N ALA A 216 16.65 -5.88 19.27
CA ALA A 216 17.86 -6.56 18.85
C ALA A 216 18.03 -7.89 19.60
N PHE A 217 18.93 -8.73 19.14
CA PHE A 217 19.40 -9.91 19.87
C PHE A 217 20.64 -9.55 20.69
N SER A 218 20.83 -10.24 21.82
CA SER A 218 22.11 -10.21 22.52
C SER A 218 23.18 -11.09 21.84
N GLY A 219 24.42 -10.98 22.24
CA GLY A 219 25.51 -11.84 21.75
C GLY A 219 25.25 -13.33 22.03
N GLU A 220 24.79 -13.63 23.23
CA GLU A 220 24.43 -14.98 23.64
C GLU A 220 23.28 -15.56 22.83
N GLU A 221 22.21 -14.75 22.60
CA GLU A 221 21.08 -15.16 21.78
C GLU A 221 21.47 -15.40 20.33
N ILE A 222 22.40 -14.62 19.76
CA ILE A 222 22.95 -14.87 18.43
C ILE A 222 23.74 -16.16 18.39
N THR A 223 24.58 -16.41 19.37
CA THR A 223 25.32 -17.67 19.48
C THR A 223 24.36 -18.87 19.58
N GLN A 224 23.36 -18.80 20.43
CA GLN A 224 22.30 -19.79 20.53
C GLN A 224 21.59 -20.04 19.21
N LEU A 225 21.20 -18.95 18.50
CA LEU A 225 20.52 -19.04 17.22
C LEU A 225 21.38 -19.71 16.15
N LEU A 226 22.64 -19.30 16.04
CA LEU A 226 23.56 -19.84 15.03
C LEU A 226 23.84 -21.32 15.28
N THR A 227 24.13 -21.70 16.53
CA THR A 227 24.35 -23.12 16.94
C THR A 227 23.10 -23.96 16.67
N PHE A 228 21.92 -23.49 17.03
CA PHE A 228 20.68 -24.21 16.77
C PHE A 228 20.43 -24.44 15.27
N MET A 229 20.74 -23.44 14.41
CA MET A 229 20.56 -23.57 12.98
C MET A 229 21.46 -24.61 12.33
N GLU A 230 22.57 -25.01 12.96
CA GLU A 230 23.49 -26.03 12.40
C GLU A 230 22.79 -27.38 12.20
N THR A 231 21.93 -27.77 13.12
CA THR A 231 21.14 -29.00 13.03
C THR A 231 19.76 -28.75 12.40
N TRP A 232 19.06 -27.70 12.85
CA TRP A 232 17.70 -27.40 12.45
C TRP A 232 17.51 -27.29 10.92
N GLN A 233 18.53 -26.84 10.19
CA GLN A 233 18.47 -26.72 8.74
C GLN A 233 18.22 -28.07 8.03
N TYR A 234 18.58 -29.19 8.63
CA TYR A 234 18.44 -30.53 8.06
C TYR A 234 17.18 -31.28 8.53
N GLU A 235 16.47 -30.76 9.51
CA GLU A 235 15.28 -31.39 10.11
C GLU A 235 13.99 -31.17 9.30
N GLY A 236 14.08 -30.61 8.10
CA GLY A 236 12.93 -30.39 7.22
C GLY A 236 12.33 -31.72 6.71
N LEU A 237 11.04 -31.92 6.94
CA LEU A 237 10.34 -33.14 6.47
C LEU A 237 9.90 -33.02 5.01
N ARG A 238 9.35 -31.87 4.63
CA ARG A 238 8.84 -31.58 3.27
C ARG A 238 9.98 -31.11 2.37
N ALA A 239 9.86 -31.39 1.04
CA ALA A 239 10.86 -30.96 0.06
C ALA A 239 11.19 -29.45 0.16
N VAL A 240 10.17 -28.61 0.23
CA VAL A 240 10.35 -27.14 0.40
C VAL A 240 11.09 -26.79 1.72
N GLU A 241 10.86 -27.54 2.79
CA GLU A 241 11.55 -27.29 4.07
C GLU A 241 13.03 -27.62 3.99
N LYS A 242 13.39 -28.67 3.23
CA LYS A 242 14.79 -29.07 3.00
C LYS A 242 15.59 -28.02 2.24
N GLU A 243 14.93 -27.21 1.44
CA GLU A 243 15.58 -26.12 0.70
C GLU A 243 15.52 -24.77 1.43
N ILE A 244 14.34 -24.41 1.98
CA ILE A 244 14.16 -23.08 2.58
C ILE A 244 14.88 -22.92 3.94
N ARG A 245 15.10 -24.01 4.71
CA ARG A 245 15.78 -23.90 5.99
C ARG A 245 17.27 -23.59 5.84
N PRO A 246 18.06 -24.32 5.01
CA PRO A 246 19.45 -23.94 4.73
C PRO A 246 19.57 -22.56 4.09
N LEU A 247 18.64 -22.20 3.19
CA LEU A 247 18.60 -20.88 2.59
C LEU A 247 18.35 -19.78 3.64
N LEU A 248 17.41 -19.99 4.56
CA LEU A 248 17.15 -19.08 5.66
C LEU A 248 18.35 -18.90 6.59
N ARG A 249 19.08 -19.98 6.89
CA ARG A 249 20.33 -19.90 7.65
C ARG A 249 21.31 -18.93 7.01
N ASP A 250 21.62 -19.13 5.73
CA ASP A 250 22.54 -18.27 4.99
C ASP A 250 22.01 -16.83 4.88
N TYR A 251 20.71 -16.66 4.72
CA TYR A 251 20.08 -15.36 4.72
C TYR A 251 20.23 -14.61 6.04
N ILE A 252 20.02 -15.28 7.17
CA ILE A 252 20.20 -14.73 8.53
C ILE A 252 21.65 -14.32 8.75
N GLU A 253 22.60 -15.22 8.45
CA GLU A 253 24.03 -14.95 8.61
C GLU A 253 24.43 -13.73 7.75
N MET A 254 24.00 -13.68 6.48
CA MET A 254 24.29 -12.54 5.60
C MET A 254 23.74 -11.22 6.15
N LEU A 255 22.51 -11.20 6.68
CA LEU A 255 21.95 -10.01 7.31
C LEU A 255 22.73 -9.54 8.53
N LEU A 256 23.22 -10.49 9.35
CA LEU A 256 24.07 -10.20 10.52
C LEU A 256 25.49 -9.75 10.14
N LEU A 257 26.00 -10.13 8.96
CA LEU A 257 27.32 -9.80 8.50
C LEU A 257 27.41 -8.51 7.67
N THR A 258 26.27 -7.96 7.25
CA THR A 258 26.20 -6.81 6.35
C THR A 258 25.32 -5.66 6.84
N GLY A 259 24.34 -5.95 7.71
CA GLY A 259 23.38 -4.97 8.16
C GLY A 259 22.40 -4.46 7.08
N MET A 260 22.34 -5.11 5.91
CA MET A 260 21.41 -4.73 4.84
C MET A 260 19.93 -4.90 5.28
N ARG A 261 19.01 -4.24 4.57
CA ARG A 261 17.57 -4.42 4.83
C ARG A 261 17.13 -5.78 4.30
N HIS A 262 16.41 -6.54 5.12
CA HIS A 262 15.72 -7.72 4.60
C HIS A 262 14.61 -7.29 3.60
N GLY A 263 14.22 -8.17 2.71
CA GLY A 263 13.26 -7.86 1.66
C GLY A 263 13.94 -7.28 0.42
N THR A 264 13.55 -6.09 -0.04
CA THR A 264 14.00 -5.54 -1.34
C THR A 264 15.52 -5.51 -1.52
N GLU A 265 16.31 -5.06 -0.54
CA GLU A 265 17.77 -5.05 -0.67
C GLU A 265 18.33 -6.49 -0.74
N ALA A 266 18.09 -7.31 0.29
CA ALA A 266 18.69 -8.64 0.36
C ALA A 266 18.13 -9.60 -0.70
N MET A 267 16.81 -9.59 -0.95
CA MET A 267 16.19 -10.47 -1.94
C MET A 267 16.51 -10.09 -3.38
N GLY A 268 16.87 -8.84 -3.64
CA GLY A 268 17.23 -8.36 -4.97
C GLY A 268 18.71 -8.55 -5.34
N ILE A 269 19.54 -9.11 -4.45
CA ILE A 269 20.97 -9.31 -4.73
C ILE A 269 21.13 -10.44 -5.75
N CYS A 270 21.94 -10.15 -6.80
CA CYS A 270 22.45 -11.14 -7.74
C CYS A 270 23.95 -11.33 -7.52
N TRP A 271 24.54 -12.43 -8.03
CA TRP A 271 25.97 -12.66 -8.00
C TRP A 271 26.75 -11.49 -8.62
N LYS A 272 26.26 -10.88 -9.71
CA LYS A 272 26.86 -9.69 -10.36
C LYS A 272 26.98 -8.44 -9.48
N HIS A 273 26.28 -8.41 -8.34
CA HIS A 273 26.30 -7.30 -7.39
C HIS A 273 27.40 -7.45 -6.33
N ILE A 274 28.18 -8.51 -6.40
CA ILE A 274 29.22 -8.85 -5.44
C ILE A 274 30.57 -8.73 -6.14
N GLU A 275 31.51 -8.08 -5.50
CA GLU A 275 32.86 -7.97 -6.03
C GLU A 275 33.92 -7.82 -4.93
N TRP A 276 35.13 -8.14 -5.29
CA TRP A 276 36.28 -7.89 -4.43
C TRP A 276 36.74 -6.44 -4.56
N HIS A 277 37.01 -5.84 -3.42
CA HIS A 277 37.57 -4.49 -3.31
C HIS A 277 38.87 -4.54 -2.50
N THR A 278 39.96 -4.02 -3.03
CA THR A 278 41.24 -3.97 -2.33
C THR A 278 41.50 -2.54 -1.87
N ASP A 279 41.72 -2.37 -0.59
CA ASP A 279 42.18 -1.11 0.01
C ASP A 279 43.37 -1.38 0.91
N LYS A 280 44.46 -0.60 0.73
CA LYS A 280 45.75 -0.73 1.48
C LYS A 280 46.27 -2.16 1.54
N GLY A 281 46.16 -2.91 0.44
CA GLY A 281 46.61 -4.31 0.34
C GLY A 281 45.66 -5.34 1.00
N ILE A 282 44.57 -4.92 1.62
CA ILE A 282 43.59 -5.83 2.24
C ILE A 282 42.40 -6.00 1.28
N ARG A 283 42.00 -7.24 1.09
CA ARG A 283 40.89 -7.61 0.20
C ARG A 283 39.62 -7.70 1.00
N TYR A 284 38.61 -6.91 0.59
CA TYR A 284 37.29 -6.84 1.19
C TYR A 284 36.21 -7.29 0.20
N LEU A 285 35.13 -7.90 0.70
CA LEU A 285 33.96 -8.20 -0.09
C LEU A 285 33.00 -7.00 -0.05
N ARG A 286 32.68 -6.40 -1.18
CA ARG A 286 31.67 -5.37 -1.28
C ARG A 286 30.47 -5.85 -2.08
N ILE A 287 29.28 -5.40 -1.65
CA ILE A 287 28.01 -5.82 -2.22
C ILE A 287 27.21 -4.58 -2.59
N TRP A 288 26.78 -4.50 -3.86
CA TRP A 288 25.85 -3.47 -4.30
C TRP A 288 24.44 -3.85 -3.88
N VAL A 289 23.78 -2.95 -3.17
CA VAL A 289 22.37 -3.11 -2.78
C VAL A 289 21.58 -1.91 -3.25
N ASP A 290 20.38 -2.16 -3.78
CA ASP A 290 19.43 -1.13 -4.14
C ASP A 290 18.14 -1.28 -3.32
N GLY A 291 17.62 -0.17 -2.85
CA GLY A 291 16.46 -0.16 -1.98
C GLY A 291 15.75 1.19 -1.98
N LYS A 292 14.84 1.37 -1.03
CA LYS A 292 13.98 2.55 -0.91
C LYS A 292 14.73 3.91 -0.93
N THR A 293 16.01 3.92 -0.56
CA THR A 293 16.83 5.15 -0.44
C THR A 293 17.88 5.26 -1.54
N GLY A 294 17.74 4.47 -2.60
CA GLY A 294 18.72 4.38 -3.70
C GLY A 294 19.78 3.32 -3.47
N GLY A 295 20.60 3.11 -4.50
CA GLY A 295 21.68 2.12 -4.52
C GLY A 295 22.90 2.57 -3.71
N ARG A 296 23.63 1.61 -3.14
CA ARG A 296 24.90 1.85 -2.45
C ARG A 296 25.75 0.59 -2.38
N TRP A 297 27.04 0.79 -2.26
CA TRP A 297 27.96 -0.27 -1.85
C TRP A 297 27.94 -0.44 -0.32
N LEU A 298 27.98 -1.67 0.15
CA LEU A 298 28.26 -2.02 1.54
C LEU A 298 29.44 -2.99 1.61
N ILE A 299 30.15 -2.98 2.72
CA ILE A 299 31.23 -3.92 3.01
C ILE A 299 30.66 -5.05 3.86
N ALA A 300 30.86 -6.28 3.43
CA ALA A 300 30.52 -7.47 4.18
C ALA A 300 31.69 -7.88 5.10
N LYS A 301 31.38 -8.40 6.28
CA LYS A 301 32.40 -9.01 7.15
C LYS A 301 33.01 -10.23 6.45
N HIS A 302 34.27 -10.55 6.70
CA HIS A 302 35.00 -11.62 6.02
C HIS A 302 34.26 -12.98 6.02
N ARG A 303 33.60 -13.34 7.11
CA ARG A 303 32.77 -14.57 7.21
C ARG A 303 31.60 -14.65 6.18
N ALA A 304 31.25 -13.56 5.53
CA ALA A 304 30.24 -13.57 4.46
C ALA A 304 30.70 -14.43 3.26
N VAL A 305 31.99 -14.60 3.06
CA VAL A 305 32.55 -15.46 2.02
C VAL A 305 32.11 -16.92 2.22
N ASP A 306 32.08 -17.40 3.47
CA ASP A 306 31.64 -18.77 3.76
C ASP A 306 30.16 -18.97 3.45
N VAL A 307 29.34 -17.95 3.71
CA VAL A 307 27.92 -17.96 3.33
C VAL A 307 27.77 -18.05 1.81
N LEU A 308 28.53 -17.23 1.09
CA LEU A 308 28.49 -17.24 -0.38
C LEU A 308 28.94 -18.56 -0.97
N ARG A 309 29.97 -19.20 -0.40
CA ARG A 309 30.43 -20.53 -0.84
C ARG A 309 29.35 -21.60 -0.63
N ARG A 310 28.61 -21.56 0.50
CA ARG A 310 27.51 -22.49 0.75
C ARG A 310 26.36 -22.28 -0.25
N LEU A 311 26.01 -21.01 -0.55
CA LEU A 311 25.01 -20.67 -1.57
C LEU A 311 25.43 -21.15 -2.96
N HIS A 312 26.68 -20.88 -3.35
CA HIS A 312 27.26 -21.32 -4.61
C HIS A 312 27.19 -22.84 -4.78
N ALA A 313 27.64 -23.60 -3.78
CA ALA A 313 27.65 -25.06 -3.82
C ALA A 313 26.26 -25.69 -3.98
N ARG A 314 25.19 -25.00 -3.55
CA ARG A 314 23.80 -25.50 -3.66
C ARG A 314 23.12 -25.13 -4.97
N GLN A 315 23.58 -24.11 -5.69
CA GLN A 315 22.92 -23.64 -6.91
C GLN A 315 23.45 -24.38 -8.15
N THR A 316 22.59 -25.20 -8.75
CA THR A 316 22.98 -26.15 -9.80
C THR A 316 23.52 -25.47 -11.06
N ASP A 317 23.03 -24.29 -11.38
CA ASP A 317 23.36 -23.54 -12.59
C ASP A 317 24.63 -22.69 -12.49
N VAL A 318 25.17 -22.48 -11.29
CA VAL A 318 26.41 -21.71 -11.08
C VAL A 318 27.53 -22.50 -10.41
N LYS A 319 27.24 -23.63 -9.76
CA LYS A 319 28.23 -24.42 -9.01
C LYS A 319 29.42 -24.93 -9.84
N HIS A 320 29.29 -24.95 -11.17
CA HIS A 320 30.35 -25.36 -12.10
C HIS A 320 31.31 -24.21 -12.44
N ILE A 321 30.96 -22.97 -12.17
CA ILE A 321 31.79 -21.77 -12.35
C ILE A 321 32.71 -21.69 -11.13
N LEU A 322 33.96 -21.32 -11.32
CA LEU A 322 34.85 -21.10 -10.17
C LEU A 322 34.33 -19.95 -9.31
N PHE A 323 34.42 -20.08 -8.00
CA PHE A 323 33.82 -19.13 -7.06
C PHE A 323 34.23 -17.67 -7.28
N ASP A 324 35.50 -17.43 -7.56
CA ASP A 324 36.02 -16.08 -7.84
C ASP A 324 35.60 -15.57 -9.22
N ASP A 325 35.38 -16.45 -10.20
CA ASP A 325 34.93 -16.11 -11.53
C ASP A 325 33.49 -15.67 -11.58
N LEU A 326 32.64 -16.14 -10.65
CA LEU A 326 31.23 -15.67 -10.52
C LEU A 326 31.12 -14.14 -10.44
N PHE A 327 32.06 -13.51 -9.76
CA PHE A 327 32.10 -12.06 -9.59
C PHE A 327 32.68 -11.35 -10.82
N ALA A 328 33.64 -11.96 -11.47
CA ALA A 328 34.28 -11.44 -12.69
C ALA A 328 33.32 -11.52 -13.90
N GLU A 329 32.59 -12.62 -14.05
CA GLU A 329 31.60 -12.85 -15.12
C GLU A 329 30.29 -12.11 -14.90
N ARG A 330 30.10 -11.48 -13.73
CA ARG A 330 28.90 -10.70 -13.38
C ARG A 330 27.61 -11.48 -13.58
N VAL A 331 27.56 -12.71 -13.09
CA VAL A 331 26.42 -13.61 -13.24
C VAL A 331 25.11 -12.96 -12.73
N PRO A 332 24.06 -12.86 -13.56
CA PRO A 332 22.85 -12.10 -13.22
C PRO A 332 21.86 -12.85 -12.32
N HIS A 333 22.16 -14.08 -11.93
CA HIS A 333 21.28 -14.91 -11.12
C HIS A 333 21.17 -14.40 -9.68
N LEU A 334 19.94 -14.50 -9.11
CA LEU A 334 19.67 -14.10 -7.74
C LEU A 334 20.50 -14.93 -6.75
N LEU A 335 20.94 -14.27 -5.68
CA LEU A 335 21.75 -14.91 -4.62
C LEU A 335 20.92 -15.81 -3.72
N PHE A 336 19.77 -15.33 -3.24
CA PHE A 336 18.93 -16.06 -2.29
C PHE A 336 17.78 -16.77 -3.02
N ARG A 337 18.04 -17.96 -3.51
CA ARG A 337 17.11 -18.83 -4.27
C ARG A 337 17.41 -20.30 -4.01
N PHE A 338 16.49 -21.16 -4.37
CA PHE A 338 16.64 -22.61 -4.31
C PHE A 338 17.62 -23.12 -5.39
N ALA A 339 17.91 -24.40 -5.33
CA ALA A 339 18.82 -25.05 -6.26
C ALA A 339 18.36 -24.99 -7.73
N ASP A 340 17.04 -25.01 -7.95
CA ASP A 340 16.38 -24.92 -9.25
C ASP A 340 16.22 -23.50 -9.80
N GLY A 341 16.66 -22.49 -9.05
CA GLY A 341 16.53 -21.08 -9.42
C GLY A 341 15.28 -20.39 -8.87
N TYR A 342 14.34 -21.09 -8.24
CA TYR A 342 13.15 -20.48 -7.66
C TYR A 342 13.50 -19.63 -6.42
N GLN A 343 13.04 -18.40 -6.40
CA GLN A 343 13.17 -17.53 -5.24
C GLN A 343 11.88 -17.57 -4.40
N PRO A 344 11.93 -17.95 -3.11
CA PRO A 344 10.75 -17.88 -2.27
C PRO A 344 10.31 -16.42 -2.07
N PRO A 345 9.00 -16.11 -2.17
CA PRO A 345 8.50 -14.73 -2.10
C PRO A 345 8.73 -14.09 -0.72
N SER A 346 8.92 -14.89 0.31
CA SER A 346 9.18 -14.40 1.67
C SER A 346 9.76 -15.50 2.54
N MET A 347 10.69 -15.14 3.42
CA MET A 347 11.24 -16.01 4.45
C MET A 347 10.63 -15.77 5.84
N ASN A 348 9.67 -14.84 5.96
CA ASN A 348 9.11 -14.44 7.25
C ASN A 348 8.44 -15.60 8.01
N GLY A 349 7.72 -16.48 7.30
CA GLY A 349 7.03 -17.63 7.89
C GLY A 349 8.02 -18.62 8.51
N THR A 350 9.05 -18.99 7.75
CA THR A 350 10.11 -19.91 8.18
C THR A 350 10.94 -19.31 9.31
N PHE A 351 11.27 -18.03 9.23
CA PHE A 351 11.93 -17.30 10.33
C PHE A 351 11.10 -17.31 11.61
N ARG A 352 9.80 -17.06 11.51
CA ARG A 352 8.92 -17.09 12.69
C ARG A 352 8.84 -18.47 13.32
N ARG A 353 8.91 -19.55 12.51
CA ARG A 353 8.98 -20.91 13.00
C ARG A 353 10.30 -21.14 13.73
N LEU A 354 11.44 -20.84 13.11
CA LEU A 354 12.76 -20.90 13.74
C LEU A 354 12.79 -20.17 15.09
N MET A 355 12.25 -18.96 15.15
CA MET A 355 12.19 -18.17 16.38
C MET A 355 11.34 -18.82 17.49
N ARG A 356 10.30 -19.58 17.14
CA ARG A 356 9.54 -20.37 18.13
C ARG A 356 10.31 -21.58 18.59
N ASP A 357 10.92 -22.31 17.65
CA ASP A 357 11.67 -23.54 17.95
C ASP A 357 12.89 -23.25 18.86
N THR A 358 13.52 -22.08 18.73
CA THR A 358 14.62 -21.60 19.57
C THR A 358 14.17 -20.91 20.86
N GLY A 359 12.89 -20.62 21.06
CA GLY A 359 12.39 -19.78 22.15
C GLY A 359 12.70 -18.29 22.02
N LEU A 360 13.32 -17.85 20.92
CA LEU A 360 13.79 -16.47 20.70
C LEU A 360 12.75 -15.54 20.04
N LEU A 361 11.49 -15.96 19.91
CA LEU A 361 10.46 -15.16 19.21
C LEU A 361 10.19 -13.82 19.92
N LYS A 362 10.27 -13.79 21.23
CA LYS A 362 10.08 -12.59 22.04
C LYS A 362 11.33 -12.31 22.86
N ASN A 363 11.62 -11.03 23.08
CA ASN A 363 12.62 -10.63 24.06
C ASN A 363 12.02 -10.66 25.49
N THR A 364 12.82 -10.33 26.47
CA THR A 364 12.43 -10.27 27.92
C THR A 364 11.28 -9.28 28.16
N GLU A 365 11.09 -8.25 27.33
CA GLU A 365 10.00 -7.28 27.42
C GLU A 365 8.73 -7.73 26.63
N GLY A 366 8.68 -8.96 26.11
CA GLY A 366 7.57 -9.49 25.33
C GLY A 366 7.45 -8.96 23.91
N GLN A 367 8.43 -8.20 23.40
CA GLN A 367 8.43 -7.65 22.05
C GLN A 367 8.83 -8.73 21.03
N THR A 368 8.07 -8.81 19.93
CA THR A 368 8.29 -9.83 18.89
C THR A 368 9.45 -9.48 17.98
N ARG A 369 10.36 -10.43 17.79
CA ARG A 369 11.46 -10.35 16.82
C ARG A 369 11.01 -10.72 15.41
N THR A 370 11.65 -10.10 14.45
CA THR A 370 11.42 -10.31 13.00
C THR A 370 12.77 -10.31 12.29
N LEU A 371 12.80 -10.65 11.01
CA LEU A 371 14.03 -10.53 10.20
C LEU A 371 14.65 -9.12 10.28
N TYR A 372 13.85 -8.09 10.45
CA TYR A 372 14.36 -6.72 10.64
C TYR A 372 15.13 -6.54 11.97
N SER A 373 14.88 -7.38 12.98
CA SER A 373 15.62 -7.40 14.24
C SER A 373 17.10 -7.70 14.05
N LEU A 374 17.46 -8.51 13.02
CA LEU A 374 18.86 -8.82 12.70
C LEU A 374 19.64 -7.56 12.28
N ARG A 375 19.00 -6.67 11.55
CA ARG A 375 19.60 -5.38 11.20
C ARG A 375 19.77 -4.46 12.42
N HIS A 376 18.84 -4.50 13.37
CA HIS A 376 19.02 -3.81 14.66
C HIS A 376 20.19 -4.40 15.43
N THR A 377 20.33 -5.73 15.44
CA THR A 377 21.46 -6.44 16.08
C THR A 377 22.79 -6.04 15.44
N TYR A 378 22.88 -6.04 14.10
CA TYR A 378 24.09 -5.57 13.41
C TYR A 378 24.47 -4.16 13.85
N ALA A 379 23.52 -3.21 13.79
CA ALA A 379 23.80 -1.83 14.19
C ALA A 379 24.24 -1.68 15.63
N THR A 380 23.58 -2.40 16.55
CA THR A 380 23.97 -2.40 17.97
C THR A 380 25.38 -2.93 18.18
N PHE A 381 25.74 -4.03 17.50
CA PHE A 381 27.07 -4.61 17.63
C PHE A 381 28.16 -3.73 17.00
N GLU A 382 27.87 -3.08 15.86
CA GLU A 382 28.83 -2.16 15.27
C GLU A 382 29.12 -0.97 16.19
N LEU A 383 28.10 -0.42 16.82
CA LEU A 383 28.25 0.73 17.72
C LEU A 383 28.93 0.35 19.05
N LEU A 384 28.58 -0.83 19.61
CA LEU A 384 29.09 -1.28 20.91
C LEU A 384 30.46 -1.94 20.81
N ASN A 385 30.54 -2.99 20.01
CA ASN A 385 31.69 -3.90 20.04
C ASN A 385 32.79 -3.49 19.02
N ASN A 386 32.39 -3.00 17.84
CA ASN A 386 33.32 -2.66 16.78
C ASN A 386 33.71 -1.18 16.75
N LYS A 387 33.16 -0.38 17.66
CA LYS A 387 33.46 1.07 17.79
C LYS A 387 33.28 1.87 16.49
N THR A 388 32.42 1.37 15.58
CA THR A 388 32.11 2.04 14.31
C THR A 388 31.38 3.34 14.60
N ASP A 389 31.84 4.45 14.04
CA ASP A 389 31.17 5.73 14.21
C ASP A 389 29.82 5.78 13.48
N ILE A 390 28.92 6.66 13.96
CA ILE A 390 27.54 6.76 13.45
C ILE A 390 27.51 7.14 11.95
N HIS A 391 28.43 7.95 11.47
CA HIS A 391 28.44 8.38 10.07
C HIS A 391 28.85 7.25 9.14
N THR A 392 29.89 6.49 9.50
CA THR A 392 30.30 5.28 8.77
C THR A 392 29.17 4.25 8.77
N LEU A 393 28.55 4.00 9.94
CA LEU A 393 27.44 3.07 10.03
C LEU A 393 26.21 3.54 9.21
N SER A 394 25.97 4.85 9.17
CA SER A 394 24.86 5.40 8.37
C SER A 394 25.05 5.16 6.87
N LYS A 395 26.27 5.32 6.35
CA LYS A 395 26.62 5.01 4.97
C LYS A 395 26.47 3.51 4.69
N GLN A 396 27.05 2.67 5.55
CA GLN A 396 26.93 1.20 5.45
C GLN A 396 25.47 0.75 5.39
N MET A 397 24.64 1.23 6.31
CA MET A 397 23.25 0.82 6.41
C MET A 397 22.29 1.58 5.46
N GLY A 398 22.71 2.70 4.84
CA GLY A 398 21.84 3.54 4.02
C GLY A 398 20.67 4.15 4.83
N ASN A 399 20.98 4.64 6.03
CA ASN A 399 20.10 5.40 6.89
C ASN A 399 20.75 6.78 7.15
N SER A 400 19.95 7.79 7.56
CA SER A 400 20.56 9.00 8.09
C SER A 400 21.16 8.75 9.47
N ALA A 401 22.20 9.53 9.84
CA ALA A 401 22.79 9.47 11.18
C ALA A 401 21.73 9.64 12.27
N GLN A 402 20.79 10.58 12.08
CA GLN A 402 19.66 10.80 12.98
C GLN A 402 18.75 9.56 13.15
N MET A 403 18.58 8.76 12.08
CA MET A 403 17.83 7.51 12.16
C MET A 403 18.61 6.43 12.90
N ILE A 404 19.94 6.40 12.75
CA ILE A 404 20.79 5.50 13.53
C ILE A 404 20.67 5.85 15.00
N GLU A 405 20.86 7.10 15.35
CA GLU A 405 20.74 7.60 16.72
C GLU A 405 19.37 7.27 17.33
N LYS A 406 18.29 7.61 16.66
CA LYS A 406 16.93 7.39 17.16
C LYS A 406 16.54 5.94 17.36
N HIS A 407 16.97 5.04 16.49
CA HIS A 407 16.47 3.66 16.45
C HIS A 407 17.47 2.60 16.90
N TYR A 408 18.76 2.90 16.86
CA TYR A 408 19.82 1.94 17.15
C TYR A 408 20.70 2.36 18.33
N SER A 409 20.79 3.64 18.62
CA SER A 409 21.50 4.15 19.79
C SER A 409 20.65 3.95 21.06
N LYS A 410 20.48 2.70 21.47
CA LYS A 410 20.11 2.39 22.87
C LYS A 410 21.35 2.38 23.78
N LEU A 411 22.43 3.00 23.33
CA LEU A 411 23.65 3.19 24.08
C LEU A 411 23.33 4.04 25.31
N THR A 412 23.27 3.39 26.47
CA THR A 412 23.35 4.11 27.73
C THR A 412 24.82 4.46 28.00
N ALA A 413 25.07 5.52 28.74
CA ALA A 413 26.44 5.83 29.17
C ALA A 413 27.12 4.63 29.82
N THR A 414 26.36 3.82 30.56
CA THR A 414 26.83 2.57 31.20
C THR A 414 27.32 1.53 30.17
N MET A 415 26.66 1.40 29.00
CA MET A 415 27.09 0.46 27.96
C MET A 415 28.33 0.93 27.20
N ALA A 416 28.64 2.23 27.27
CA ALA A 416 29.80 2.86 26.65
C ALA A 416 30.84 3.29 27.73
N ALA A 417 30.80 2.71 28.92
CA ALA A 417 31.66 3.09 30.00
C ALA A 417 33.15 3.01 29.66
N ASP A 418 33.54 2.02 28.86
CA ASP A 418 34.92 1.86 28.36
C ASP A 418 35.37 2.97 27.38
N LYS A 419 34.46 3.75 26.87
CA LYS A 419 34.70 4.92 26.00
C LYS A 419 34.70 6.24 26.77
N LEU A 420 34.07 6.24 27.94
CA LEU A 420 33.86 7.43 28.75
C LEU A 420 34.80 7.51 29.96
N ALA A 421 35.38 6.39 30.39
CA ALA A 421 36.41 6.28 31.43
C ALA A 421 37.79 6.28 30.82
#